data_9417c854f2bc61c67f335d71b68b50f9
#
_entry.id   9417c854f2bc61c67f335d71b68b50f9
#
_cell.length_a   1.000
_cell.length_b   1.000
_cell.length_c   1.000
_cell.angle_alpha   90.00
_cell.angle_beta   90.00
_cell.angle_gamma   90.00
#
_symmetry.space_group_name_H-M   'P 1'
#
loop_
_entity.id
_entity.type
_entity.pdbx_description
1 polymer ?
#
loop_
_entity_poly.entity_id
_entity_poly.type
_entity_poly.pdbx_seq_one_letter_code
_entity_poly.pdbx_strand_id
1 'polypeptide(L)'
;MDTTGLLNQRIKIVLRRFHIQTPREVVRGIVTDVDETGLRVSGRRFQEQPDLESRLPQERPVEPDTKVYWIPHTSIRYSEIIGPGSPSEKEDNEVQRRKPFTPQELHRPPAS
;
A
#
# COMPACT_ATOMS: atom_id res chain seq x y z
N MET A 1 -21.03 -0.61 -4.21
CA MET A 1 -20.10 0.54 -4.28
C MET A 1 -19.73 0.75 -5.74
N ASP A 2 -19.99 1.91 -6.26
CA ASP A 2 -19.58 2.24 -7.63
C ASP A 2 -18.09 2.57 -7.64
N THR A 3 -17.29 1.69 -8.24
CA THR A 3 -15.84 1.85 -8.30
C THR A 3 -15.35 2.42 -9.62
N THR A 4 -16.27 2.73 -10.57
CA THR A 4 -15.86 3.28 -11.87
C THR A 4 -15.18 4.63 -11.77
N GLY A 5 -15.52 5.42 -10.74
CA GLY A 5 -14.86 6.70 -10.46
C GLY A 5 -13.40 6.58 -10.04
N LEU A 6 -12.91 5.37 -9.74
CA LEU A 6 -11.52 5.15 -9.35
C LEU A 6 -10.58 4.99 -10.54
N LEU A 7 -11.11 4.74 -11.74
CA LEU A 7 -10.28 4.50 -12.92
C LEU A 7 -9.36 5.70 -13.18
N ASN A 8 -8.09 5.43 -13.39
CA ASN A 8 -7.03 6.42 -13.63
C ASN A 8 -6.73 7.33 -12.43
N GLN A 9 -7.31 7.04 -11.28
CA GLN A 9 -7.01 7.81 -10.06
C GLN A 9 -5.78 7.24 -9.34
N ARG A 10 -5.00 8.15 -8.76
CA ARG A 10 -3.91 7.79 -7.85
C ARG A 10 -4.54 7.42 -6.50
N ILE A 11 -4.19 6.26 -5.97
CA ILE A 11 -4.91 5.67 -4.84
C ILE A 11 -3.94 5.04 -3.84
N LYS A 12 -4.34 5.09 -2.57
CA LYS A 12 -3.75 4.32 -1.49
C LYS A 12 -4.77 3.25 -1.09
N ILE A 13 -4.39 1.99 -1.14
CA ILE A 13 -5.24 0.86 -0.76
C ILE A 13 -4.65 0.17 0.44
N VAL A 14 -5.38 0.16 1.55
CA VAL A 14 -4.98 -0.56 2.76
C VAL A 14 -5.65 -1.92 2.75
N LEU A 15 -4.84 -2.97 2.79
CA LEU A 15 -5.34 -4.34 2.74
C LEU A 15 -5.76 -4.84 4.11
N ARG A 16 -6.68 -5.81 4.13
CA ARG A 16 -7.10 -6.46 5.36
C ARG A 16 -5.98 -7.34 5.89
N ARG A 17 -5.83 -7.39 7.21
CA ARG A 17 -4.91 -8.31 7.88
C ARG A 17 -5.71 -9.49 8.41
N PHE A 18 -5.19 -10.70 8.19
CA PHE A 18 -5.79 -11.90 8.75
C PHE A 18 -5.35 -12.12 10.20
N HIS A 19 -4.18 -11.62 10.57
CA HIS A 19 -3.65 -11.70 11.93
C HIS A 19 -3.13 -10.34 12.35
N ILE A 20 -3.34 -10.01 13.62
CA ILE A 20 -2.88 -8.74 14.18
C ILE A 20 -1.36 -8.59 14.14
N GLN A 21 -0.64 -9.72 14.15
CA GLN A 21 0.83 -9.73 14.09
C GLN A 21 1.38 -9.58 12.67
N THR A 22 0.54 -9.75 11.66
CA THR A 22 0.95 -9.55 10.27
C THR A 22 1.14 -8.06 10.01
N PRO A 23 2.25 -7.64 9.37
CA PRO A 23 2.43 -6.24 9.01
C PRO A 23 1.26 -5.73 8.16
N ARG A 24 0.88 -4.48 8.38
CA ARG A 24 -0.12 -3.84 7.54
C ARG A 24 0.45 -3.66 6.14
N GLU A 25 -0.28 -4.11 5.14
CA GLU A 25 0.11 -3.96 3.75
C GLU A 25 -0.70 -2.86 3.08
N VAL A 26 -0.01 -2.06 2.26
CA VAL A 26 -0.58 -0.95 1.52
C VAL A 26 -0.10 -1.06 0.07
N VAL A 27 -1.01 -0.83 -0.87
CA VAL A 27 -0.65 -0.68 -2.29
C VAL A 27 -0.91 0.77 -2.68
N ARG A 28 0.09 1.40 -3.26
CA ARG A 28 -0.01 2.78 -3.74
C ARG A 28 0.28 2.83 -5.23
N GLY A 29 -0.62 3.39 -6.00
CA GLY A 29 -0.45 3.47 -7.44
C GLY A 29 -1.66 4.05 -8.14
N ILE A 30 -1.75 3.77 -9.42
CA ILE A 30 -2.82 4.26 -10.28
C ILE A 30 -3.73 3.10 -10.67
N VAL A 31 -5.03 3.30 -10.53
CA VAL A 31 -6.01 2.29 -10.93
C VAL A 31 -6.08 2.23 -12.45
N THR A 32 -5.77 1.06 -13.00
CA THR A 32 -5.75 0.86 -14.45
C THR A 32 -6.97 0.11 -14.95
N ASP A 33 -7.67 -0.61 -14.10
CA ASP A 33 -8.88 -1.33 -14.45
C ASP A 33 -9.73 -1.56 -13.21
N VAL A 34 -11.03 -1.64 -13.39
CA VAL A 34 -12.01 -1.86 -12.33
C VAL A 34 -13.07 -2.80 -12.86
N ASP A 35 -13.40 -3.84 -12.07
CA ASP A 35 -14.54 -4.68 -12.38
C ASP A 35 -15.29 -5.05 -11.09
N GLU A 36 -16.30 -5.91 -11.22
CA GLU A 36 -17.16 -6.29 -10.09
C GLU A 36 -16.39 -7.02 -8.98
N THR A 37 -15.26 -7.65 -9.29
CA THR A 37 -14.53 -8.48 -8.33
C THR A 37 -13.33 -7.77 -7.71
N GLY A 38 -12.78 -6.74 -8.35
CA GLY A 38 -11.61 -6.07 -7.81
C GLY A 38 -11.07 -4.94 -8.66
N LEU A 39 -9.85 -4.53 -8.31
CA LEU A 39 -9.12 -3.44 -8.95
C LEU A 39 -7.80 -3.95 -9.51
N ARG A 40 -7.41 -3.45 -10.68
CA ARG A 40 -6.05 -3.60 -11.17
C ARG A 40 -5.32 -2.28 -10.93
N VAL A 41 -4.17 -2.35 -10.27
CA VAL A 41 -3.41 -1.16 -9.87
C VAL A 41 -1.97 -1.29 -10.34
N SER A 42 -1.50 -0.27 -11.04
CA SER A 42 -0.08 -0.16 -11.40
C SER A 42 0.61 0.66 -10.32
N GLY A 43 1.47 0.04 -9.54
CA GLY A 43 2.09 0.72 -8.41
C GLY A 43 3.06 -0.15 -7.65
N ARG A 44 3.23 0.17 -6.38
CA ARG A 44 4.17 -0.52 -5.49
C ARG A 44 3.46 -0.98 -4.23
N ARG A 45 3.96 -2.07 -3.67
CA ARG A 45 3.48 -2.59 -2.39
C ARG A 45 4.38 -2.09 -1.27
N PHE A 46 3.74 -1.73 -0.15
CA PHE A 46 4.40 -1.21 1.05
C PHE A 46 3.97 -2.04 2.24
N GLN A 47 4.82 -2.08 3.25
CA GLN A 47 4.47 -2.64 4.55
C GLN A 47 4.75 -1.62 5.63
N GLU A 48 3.89 -1.63 6.67
CA GLU A 48 4.08 -0.82 7.86
C GLU A 48 4.66 -1.72 8.95
N GLN A 49 5.89 -1.44 9.34
CA GLN A 49 6.59 -2.19 10.39
C GLN A 49 7.20 -1.23 11.39
N PRO A 50 7.38 -1.66 12.66
CA PRO A 50 8.07 -0.81 13.63
C PRO A 50 9.49 -0.50 13.16
N ASP A 51 9.85 0.78 13.24
CA ASP A 51 11.23 1.20 13.00
C ASP A 51 12.10 0.78 14.19
N LEU A 52 13.32 0.32 13.90
CA LEU A 52 14.22 -0.20 14.93
C LEU A 52 14.66 0.86 15.94
N GLU A 53 14.78 2.10 15.50
CA GLU A 53 15.26 3.17 16.36
C GLU A 53 14.13 3.85 17.13
N SER A 54 13.07 4.24 16.43
CA SER A 54 11.97 5.00 17.02
C SER A 54 10.87 4.12 17.61
N ARG A 55 10.81 2.84 17.23
CA ARG A 55 9.75 1.87 17.57
C ARG A 55 8.37 2.30 17.07
N LEU A 56 8.28 3.38 16.32
CA LEU A 56 7.03 3.81 15.71
C LEU A 56 6.82 3.08 14.38
N PRO A 57 5.57 2.82 13.99
CA PRO A 57 5.30 2.22 12.70
C PRO A 57 5.83 3.10 11.57
N GLN A 58 6.52 2.49 10.63
CA GLN A 58 7.02 3.17 9.45
C GLN A 58 6.62 2.37 8.21
N GLU A 59 6.00 3.04 7.27
CA GLU A 59 5.62 2.46 5.99
C GLU A 59 6.79 2.59 5.01
N ARG A 60 7.23 1.46 4.44
CA ARG A 60 8.32 1.44 3.47
C ARG A 60 8.00 0.50 2.32
N PRO A 61 8.54 0.75 1.12
CA PRO A 61 8.34 -0.16 -0.01
C PRO A 61 8.86 -1.56 0.28
N VAL A 62 8.12 -2.57 -0.18
CA VAL A 62 8.56 -3.96 -0.15
C VAL A 62 9.38 -4.28 -1.38
N GLU A 63 9.09 -3.62 -2.48
CA GLU A 63 9.73 -3.84 -3.77
C GLU A 63 10.20 -2.52 -4.36
N PRO A 64 11.37 -2.52 -5.06
CA PRO A 64 11.88 -1.28 -5.64
C PRO A 64 11.12 -0.85 -6.89
N ASP A 65 10.51 -1.79 -7.61
CA ASP A 65 9.93 -1.54 -8.92
C ASP A 65 8.41 -1.51 -8.88
N THR A 66 7.83 -0.76 -9.83
CA THR A 66 6.40 -0.73 -10.07
C THR A 66 5.95 -2.04 -10.69
N LYS A 67 4.84 -2.57 -10.19
CA LYS A 67 4.20 -3.79 -10.70
C LYS A 67 2.71 -3.56 -10.90
N VAL A 68 2.09 -4.47 -11.62
CA VAL A 68 0.63 -4.48 -11.74
C VAL A 68 0.07 -5.51 -10.76
N TYR A 69 -0.80 -5.04 -9.88
CA TYR A 69 -1.45 -5.88 -8.87
C TYR A 69 -2.92 -6.02 -9.19
N TRP A 70 -3.43 -7.22 -9.01
CA TRP A 70 -4.86 -7.47 -8.98
C TRP A 70 -5.29 -7.57 -7.52
N ILE A 71 -6.24 -6.73 -7.11
CA ILE A 71 -6.68 -6.64 -5.72
C ILE A 71 -8.19 -6.89 -5.64
N PRO A 72 -8.60 -8.05 -5.13
CA PRO A 72 -10.03 -8.32 -4.91
C PRO A 72 -10.63 -7.34 -3.92
N HIS A 73 -11.89 -6.93 -4.14
CA HIS A 73 -12.58 -6.03 -3.23
C HIS A 73 -12.62 -6.57 -1.80
N THR A 74 -12.73 -7.89 -1.65
CA THR A 74 -12.76 -8.56 -0.35
C THR A 74 -11.45 -8.42 0.43
N SER A 75 -10.35 -8.13 -0.24
CA SER A 75 -9.04 -7.92 0.40
C SER A 75 -8.80 -6.48 0.84
N ILE A 76 -9.70 -5.56 0.48
CA ILE A 76 -9.52 -4.14 0.76
C ILE A 76 -10.22 -3.79 2.09
N ARG A 77 -9.44 -3.23 3.01
CA ARG A 77 -10.01 -2.67 4.23
C ARG A 77 -10.60 -1.30 3.95
N TYR A 78 -9.82 -0.42 3.33
CA TYR A 78 -10.28 0.87 2.83
C TYR A 78 -9.32 1.37 1.75
N SER A 79 -9.79 2.33 0.97
CA SER A 79 -8.98 3.00 -0.04
C SER A 79 -9.18 4.51 0.07
N GLU A 80 -8.16 5.25 -0.35
CA GLU A 80 -8.16 6.70 -0.31
C GLU A 80 -7.65 7.23 -1.65
N ILE A 81 -8.43 8.09 -2.30
CA ILE A 81 -7.99 8.75 -3.51
C ILE A 81 -7.01 9.86 -3.12
N ILE A 82 -5.85 9.88 -3.80
CA ILE A 82 -4.81 10.86 -3.55
C ILE A 82 -4.99 11.99 -4.54
N GLY A 83 -5.62 13.07 -4.08
CA GLY A 83 -5.88 14.24 -4.90
C GLY A 83 -4.65 15.13 -5.09
N PRO A 84 -4.52 15.81 -6.24
CA PRO A 84 -3.42 16.75 -6.46
C PRO A 84 -3.43 17.88 -5.43
N GLY A 85 -2.25 18.19 -4.88
CA GLY A 85 -2.10 19.24 -3.88
C GLY A 85 -2.61 18.93 -2.49
N SER A 86 -3.10 17.72 -2.26
CA SER A 86 -3.64 17.30 -0.97
C SER A 86 -2.52 16.90 0.01
N PRO A 87 -2.81 16.88 1.32
CA PRO A 87 -1.88 16.29 2.29
C PRO A 87 -1.56 14.82 1.98
N SER A 88 -2.52 14.07 1.44
CA SER A 88 -2.32 12.68 1.03
C SER A 88 -1.27 12.55 -0.07
N GLU A 89 -1.21 13.49 -0.99
CA GLU A 89 -0.18 13.49 -2.03
C GLU A 89 1.21 13.72 -1.46
N LYS A 90 1.32 14.64 -0.51
CA LYS A 90 2.57 14.91 0.19
C LYS A 90 3.09 13.66 0.90
N GLU A 91 2.22 13.01 1.64
CA GLU A 91 2.53 11.76 2.33
C GLU A 91 2.94 10.67 1.35
N ASP A 92 2.18 10.50 0.27
CA ASP A 92 2.47 9.48 -0.75
C ASP A 92 3.84 9.71 -1.39
N ASN A 93 4.16 10.95 -1.76
CA ASN A 93 5.46 11.29 -2.33
C ASN A 93 6.60 10.97 -1.37
N GLU A 94 6.42 11.26 -0.08
CA GLU A 94 7.41 10.97 0.94
C GLU A 94 7.64 9.47 1.11
N VAL A 95 6.56 8.70 1.22
CA VAL A 95 6.64 7.26 1.40
C VAL A 95 7.27 6.59 0.18
N GLN A 96 6.96 7.06 -1.02
CA GLN A 96 7.52 6.52 -2.27
C GLN A 96 9.04 6.70 -2.36
N ARG A 97 9.60 7.67 -1.67
CA ARG A 97 11.04 7.94 -1.66
C ARG A 97 11.82 7.14 -0.64
N ARG A 98 11.14 6.46 0.28
CA ARG A 98 11.79 5.68 1.31
C ARG A 98 12.49 4.46 0.71
N LYS A 99 13.56 4.01 1.36
CA LYS A 99 14.27 2.81 0.95
C LYS A 99 13.38 1.59 1.10
N PRO A 100 13.37 0.69 0.10
CA PRO A 100 12.70 -0.60 0.26
C PRO A 100 13.26 -1.37 1.45
N PHE A 101 12.44 -2.23 2.04
CA PHE A 101 12.92 -3.16 3.05
C PHE A 101 13.94 -4.12 2.42
N THR A 102 14.98 -4.45 3.17
CA THR A 102 15.92 -5.48 2.76
C THR A 102 15.26 -6.86 2.90
N PRO A 103 15.72 -7.87 2.16
CA PRO A 103 15.19 -9.24 2.33
C PRO A 103 15.30 -9.73 3.78
N GLN A 104 16.35 -9.33 4.50
CA GLN A 104 16.54 -9.69 5.90
C GLN A 104 15.48 -9.07 6.79
N GLU A 105 15.12 -7.82 6.54
CA GLU A 105 14.06 -7.14 7.29
C GLU A 105 12.69 -7.79 7.04
N LEU A 106 12.43 -8.23 5.80
CA LEU A 106 11.16 -8.85 5.44
C LEU A 106 10.99 -10.25 6.04
N HIS A 107 12.09 -10.98 6.26
CA HIS A 107 12.07 -12.32 6.85
C HIS A 107 12.21 -12.31 8.36
N ARG A 108 12.21 -11.14 8.97
CA ARG A 108 12.29 -11.01 10.40
C ARG A 108 11.05 -11.62 11.05
N PRO A 109 11.20 -12.51 12.03
CA PRO A 109 10.04 -12.99 12.75
C PRO A 109 9.36 -11.81 13.47
N PRO A 110 8.02 -11.81 13.58
CA PRO A 110 7.34 -10.78 14.31
C PRO A 110 7.89 -10.73 15.73
N ALA A 111 8.09 -9.52 16.25
CA ALA A 111 8.58 -9.33 17.60
C ALA A 111 7.60 -9.98 18.58
N SER A 112 8.08 -10.98 19.26
CA SER A 112 7.31 -11.65 20.30
C SER A 112 7.29 -10.78 21.55
#